data_fbe101733134abeb4f24175ce3263dc3
#
_entry.id   fbe101733134abeb4f24175ce3263dc3
#
_cell.length_a   1.000
_cell.length_b   1.000
_cell.length_c   1.000
_cell.angle_alpha   90.00
_cell.angle_beta   90.00
_cell.angle_gamma   90.00
#
_symmetry.space_group_name_H-M   'P 1'
#
loop_
_entity.id
_entity.type
_entity.pdbx_description
1 polymer ?
#
loop_
_entity_poly.entity_id
_entity_poly.type
_entity_poly.pdbx_seq_one_letter_code
_entity_poly.pdbx_strand_id
1 'polypeptide(L)'
;MKQSQQCSSRGNTRRRVFGVFAAALVAAAGVMLAGGPVQAQQQGKLKVGLMLPYTGTYAALGTAITNAFKLAIEENGGKVAGREIEYFTVDDESDPAKAPDNANKLIKRDNVDVLVGTVHSGVALAMAKVARDNNTLLIIPNAGADDITGPLCAANIFRTSFSNSQLGIAMGKVMAEQKKKTAITITWKYAAGEESIGGFKESFEAGGGKVVKELFLPFPQVEFQPLLTEIAGLKPDVVYAFFAGGGAVKFVKDYAAAGLNKTIPLVGPGFLTDGTLEAQGDAAQGLLTTLHYGDGLNNPKNNAFRAAYMKAYKSEPDVYAVGGYDAAQLLIVGMNAVKGDTSKRAELVKAMETAKLDSPRGSLALTKSHNPIHDIYLRKVEGKENKVVGVAVKNLTDPPRGCKL
;
A
#
# COMPACT_ATOMS: atom_id res chain seq x y z
N MET A 1 -31.77 -65.40 44.11
CA MET A 1 -32.49 -66.47 43.41
C MET A 1 -31.67 -66.83 42.20
N LYS A 2 -31.13 -67.97 42.33
CA LYS A 2 -31.14 -69.18 41.47
C LYS A 2 -30.43 -68.94 40.15
N GLN A 3 -29.23 -69.46 40.00
CA GLN A 3 -28.86 -70.79 39.54
C GLN A 3 -28.92 -70.88 38.02
N SER A 4 -28.17 -71.50 37.26
CA SER A 4 -27.11 -72.53 37.38
C SER A 4 -26.77 -72.99 35.96
N GLN A 5 -25.60 -73.36 35.76
CA GLN A 5 -24.97 -74.65 35.43
C GLN A 5 -24.69 -74.81 33.92
N GLN A 6 -23.44 -75.02 33.61
CA GLN A 6 -22.75 -76.31 33.46
C GLN A 6 -23.20 -77.11 32.24
N CYS A 7 -22.38 -77.57 31.35
CA CYS A 7 -21.42 -78.68 31.44
C CYS A 7 -20.75 -78.90 30.06
N SER A 8 -19.45 -79.07 29.98
CA SER A 8 -18.70 -80.33 29.85
C SER A 8 -18.95 -81.10 28.53
N SER A 9 -18.01 -81.57 27.75
CA SER A 9 -16.89 -82.45 28.05
C SER A 9 -16.06 -82.76 26.73
N ARG A 10 -14.79 -82.89 26.88
CA ARG A 10 -13.89 -84.06 26.56
C ARG A 10 -14.02 -84.67 25.16
N GLY A 11 -12.93 -84.87 24.47
CA GLY A 11 -11.87 -85.81 24.62
C GLY A 11 -11.00 -85.92 23.35
N ASN A 12 -9.74 -85.96 23.60
CA ASN A 12 -8.78 -87.04 23.40
C ASN A 12 -8.54 -87.53 21.94
N THR A 13 -7.45 -87.68 21.41
CA THR A 13 -6.05 -88.09 21.68
C THR A 13 -5.41 -88.64 20.42
N ARG A 14 -4.10 -88.46 20.31
CA ARG A 14 -3.06 -89.35 19.70
C ARG A 14 -2.57 -89.10 18.29
N ARG A 15 -1.36 -88.61 18.25
CA ARG A 15 -0.06 -89.31 17.94
C ARG A 15 0.25 -89.60 16.50
N ARG A 16 1.28 -89.12 15.92
CA ARG A 16 2.69 -89.57 15.71
C ARG A 16 3.29 -88.77 14.56
N VAL A 17 4.36 -88.07 14.73
CA VAL A 17 5.81 -88.38 14.70
C VAL A 17 6.36 -88.77 13.31
N PHE A 18 7.48 -88.12 12.98
CA PHE A 18 8.46 -88.24 11.91
C PHE A 18 8.18 -87.35 10.66
N GLY A 19 9.11 -86.59 10.15
CA GLY A 19 10.53 -86.61 10.16
C GLY A 19 11.14 -85.37 9.47
N VAL A 20 12.29 -85.10 9.84
CA VAL A 20 13.37 -84.23 9.45
C VAL A 20 13.54 -84.10 7.91
N PHE A 21 13.72 -82.92 7.35
CA PHE A 21 14.96 -82.49 6.72
C PHE A 21 14.91 -81.01 6.27
N ALA A 22 16.02 -80.38 6.41
CA ALA A 22 16.35 -79.00 6.21
C ALA A 22 16.29 -78.52 4.74
N ALA A 23 15.91 -77.26 4.53
CA ALA A 23 16.53 -76.41 3.51
C ALA A 23 16.34 -74.95 3.91
N ALA A 24 17.43 -74.30 4.24
CA ALA A 24 17.50 -72.86 4.48
C ALA A 24 17.34 -72.15 3.12
N LEU A 25 16.31 -71.32 3.00
CA LEU A 25 16.23 -70.30 1.96
C LEU A 25 16.04 -68.97 2.66
N VAL A 26 17.11 -68.16 2.68
CA VAL A 26 17.12 -66.76 3.06
C VAL A 26 16.31 -65.98 2.06
N ALA A 27 15.06 -65.65 2.39
CA ALA A 27 14.32 -64.66 1.68
C ALA A 27 14.59 -63.28 2.31
N ALA A 28 15.50 -62.53 1.71
CA ALA A 28 15.66 -61.11 1.99
C ALA A 28 14.40 -60.37 1.59
N ALA A 29 13.51 -60.16 2.56
CA ALA A 29 12.39 -59.23 2.41
C ALA A 29 12.91 -57.81 2.33
N GLY A 30 13.15 -57.34 1.09
CA GLY A 30 13.41 -55.94 0.82
C GLY A 30 12.15 -55.12 1.20
N VAL A 31 12.25 -54.40 2.30
CA VAL A 31 11.29 -53.36 2.62
C VAL A 31 11.50 -52.26 1.60
N MET A 32 10.76 -52.30 0.48
CA MET A 32 10.59 -51.15 -0.39
C MET A 32 9.78 -50.12 0.44
N LEU A 33 10.50 -49.17 1.03
CA LEU A 33 9.93 -47.89 1.40
C LEU A 33 9.40 -47.23 0.13
N ALA A 34 8.13 -47.51 -0.18
CA ALA A 34 7.37 -46.73 -1.12
C ALA A 34 7.22 -45.32 -0.52
N GLY A 35 8.22 -44.48 -0.80
CA GLY A 35 8.07 -43.03 -0.65
C GLY A 35 7.00 -42.60 -1.65
N GLY A 36 5.73 -42.72 -1.25
CA GLY A 36 4.64 -42.07 -1.95
C GLY A 36 4.99 -40.58 -2.13
N PRO A 37 4.65 -39.97 -3.25
CA PRO A 37 4.82 -38.52 -3.38
C PRO A 37 4.15 -37.89 -2.16
N VAL A 38 4.92 -37.13 -1.38
CA VAL A 38 4.36 -36.24 -0.36
C VAL A 38 3.42 -35.32 -1.15
N GLN A 39 2.16 -35.66 -1.08
CA GLN A 39 1.11 -34.85 -1.69
C GLN A 39 1.19 -33.52 -0.96
N ALA A 40 1.81 -32.52 -1.61
CA ALA A 40 1.81 -31.17 -1.10
C ALA A 40 0.33 -30.83 -0.83
N GLN A 41 0.00 -30.68 0.44
CA GLN A 41 -1.36 -30.37 0.87
C GLN A 41 -1.75 -29.11 0.12
N GLN A 42 -2.72 -29.23 -0.80
CA GLN A 42 -3.11 -28.14 -1.67
C GLN A 42 -3.70 -27.05 -0.76
N GLN A 43 -2.90 -26.04 -0.48
CA GLN A 43 -3.32 -24.92 0.34
C GLN A 43 -4.50 -24.26 -0.37
N GLY A 44 -5.57 -23.95 0.38
CA GLY A 44 -6.75 -23.26 -0.15
C GLY A 44 -6.41 -21.92 -0.80
N LYS A 45 -7.39 -21.24 -1.38
CA LYS A 45 -7.22 -19.92 -1.98
C LYS A 45 -6.59 -18.95 -0.99
N LEU A 46 -5.72 -18.07 -1.48
CA LEU A 46 -5.22 -16.93 -0.70
C LEU A 46 -6.30 -15.86 -0.62
N LYS A 47 -6.77 -15.57 0.57
CA LYS A 47 -7.83 -14.61 0.81
C LYS A 47 -7.26 -13.21 1.00
N VAL A 48 -7.60 -12.30 0.09
CA VAL A 48 -7.13 -10.90 0.09
C VAL A 48 -8.30 -9.97 0.36
N GLY A 49 -8.25 -9.24 1.46
CA GLY A 49 -9.21 -8.20 1.79
C GLY A 49 -8.75 -6.86 1.20
N LEU A 50 -9.48 -6.36 0.21
CA LEU A 50 -9.28 -5.03 -0.38
C LEU A 50 -10.21 -4.05 0.32
N MET A 51 -9.68 -3.21 1.21
CA MET A 51 -10.42 -2.15 1.89
C MET A 51 -9.93 -0.80 1.37
N LEU A 52 -10.68 -0.24 0.43
CA LEU A 52 -10.31 0.93 -0.36
C LEU A 52 -11.55 1.80 -0.61
N PRO A 53 -11.40 3.10 -0.89
CA PRO A 53 -12.55 3.93 -1.27
C PRO A 53 -13.01 3.60 -2.69
N TYR A 54 -14.28 3.25 -2.84
CA TYR A 54 -14.93 3.03 -4.13
C TYR A 54 -16.04 4.04 -4.38
N THR A 55 -16.35 4.86 -3.37
CA THR A 55 -17.28 5.99 -3.47
C THR A 55 -16.64 7.28 -2.94
N GLY A 56 -17.27 8.44 -3.18
CA GLY A 56 -16.82 9.73 -2.70
C GLY A 56 -15.60 10.30 -3.43
N THR A 57 -14.92 11.25 -2.78
CA THR A 57 -13.86 12.06 -3.39
C THR A 57 -12.62 11.25 -3.82
N TYR A 58 -12.40 10.07 -3.24
CA TYR A 58 -11.25 9.20 -3.53
C TYR A 58 -11.60 7.94 -4.33
N ALA A 59 -12.81 7.82 -4.87
CA ALA A 59 -13.27 6.62 -5.57
C ALA A 59 -12.35 6.19 -6.73
N ALA A 60 -11.94 7.13 -7.56
CA ALA A 60 -11.03 6.86 -8.69
C ALA A 60 -9.68 6.29 -8.22
N LEU A 61 -9.16 6.79 -7.08
CA LEU A 61 -7.90 6.39 -6.51
C LEU A 61 -7.93 4.93 -5.99
N GLY A 62 -9.00 4.58 -5.29
CA GLY A 62 -9.23 3.20 -4.82
C GLY A 62 -9.37 2.20 -5.96
N THR A 63 -10.05 2.62 -7.04
CA THR A 63 -10.17 1.84 -8.27
C THR A 63 -8.81 1.62 -8.94
N ALA A 64 -7.99 2.67 -9.07
CA ALA A 64 -6.66 2.59 -9.67
C ALA A 64 -5.73 1.62 -8.90
N ILE A 65 -5.74 1.69 -7.56
CA ILE A 65 -5.00 0.77 -6.69
C ILE A 65 -5.45 -0.68 -6.92
N THR A 66 -6.76 -0.92 -6.90
CA THR A 66 -7.34 -2.26 -7.08
C THR A 66 -6.96 -2.85 -8.43
N ASN A 67 -7.09 -2.06 -9.49
CA ASN A 67 -6.78 -2.46 -10.85
C ASN A 67 -5.31 -2.89 -10.98
N ALA A 68 -4.39 -2.06 -10.50
CA ALA A 68 -2.97 -2.35 -10.62
C ALA A 68 -2.53 -3.50 -9.69
N PHE A 69 -3.13 -3.64 -8.51
CA PHE A 69 -2.89 -4.82 -7.67
C PHE A 69 -3.28 -6.12 -8.40
N LYS A 70 -4.47 -6.14 -9.01
CA LYS A 70 -4.94 -7.29 -9.79
C LYS A 70 -4.07 -7.52 -11.03
N LEU A 71 -3.66 -6.47 -11.73
CA LEU A 71 -2.77 -6.56 -12.89
C LEU A 71 -1.45 -7.26 -12.53
N ALA A 72 -0.81 -6.88 -11.44
CA ALA A 72 0.44 -7.53 -11.00
C ALA A 72 0.25 -9.01 -10.65
N ILE A 73 -0.91 -9.37 -10.10
CA ILE A 73 -1.25 -10.78 -9.84
C ILE A 73 -1.48 -11.54 -11.16
N GLU A 74 -2.16 -10.94 -12.13
CA GLU A 74 -2.39 -11.54 -13.46
C GLU A 74 -1.07 -11.75 -14.21
N GLU A 75 -0.16 -10.77 -14.17
CA GLU A 75 1.20 -10.90 -14.72
C GLU A 75 2.00 -12.02 -14.03
N ASN A 76 1.71 -12.33 -12.78
CA ASN A 76 2.28 -13.47 -12.04
C ASN A 76 1.54 -14.80 -12.29
N GLY A 77 0.74 -14.88 -13.34
CA GLY A 77 -0.02 -16.08 -13.72
C GLY A 77 -1.33 -16.28 -12.95
N GLY A 78 -1.89 -15.23 -12.35
CA GLY A 78 -3.16 -15.25 -11.62
C GLY A 78 -3.09 -15.94 -10.25
N LYS A 79 -1.90 -16.27 -9.78
CA LYS A 79 -1.64 -17.00 -8.53
C LYS A 79 -0.50 -16.38 -7.73
N VAL A 80 -0.50 -16.62 -6.42
CA VAL A 80 0.60 -16.26 -5.54
C VAL A 80 1.07 -17.48 -4.80
N ALA A 81 2.34 -17.84 -4.95
CA ALA A 81 2.93 -19.08 -4.41
C ALA A 81 2.10 -20.34 -4.73
N GLY A 82 1.53 -20.42 -5.94
CA GLY A 82 0.70 -21.53 -6.41
C GLY A 82 -0.76 -21.48 -5.95
N ARG A 83 -1.14 -20.55 -5.06
CA ARG A 83 -2.52 -20.37 -4.57
C ARG A 83 -3.29 -19.41 -5.47
N GLU A 84 -4.51 -19.76 -5.84
CA GLU A 84 -5.48 -18.83 -6.43
C GLU A 84 -5.88 -17.78 -5.40
N ILE A 85 -6.27 -16.58 -5.87
CA ILE A 85 -6.69 -15.51 -4.99
C ILE A 85 -8.21 -15.45 -4.91
N GLU A 86 -8.72 -15.26 -3.70
CA GLU A 86 -10.10 -14.89 -3.43
C GLU A 86 -10.14 -13.48 -2.86
N TYR A 87 -10.80 -12.55 -3.56
CA TYR A 87 -10.88 -11.15 -3.19
C TYR A 87 -12.15 -10.86 -2.39
N PHE A 88 -11.98 -10.18 -1.24
CA PHE A 88 -13.04 -9.61 -0.43
C PHE A 88 -12.92 -8.08 -0.49
N THR A 89 -13.86 -7.42 -1.16
CA THR A 89 -13.83 -5.99 -1.39
C THR A 89 -14.77 -5.25 -0.45
N VAL A 90 -14.28 -4.21 0.22
CA VAL A 90 -15.06 -3.34 1.10
C VAL A 90 -14.77 -1.88 0.73
N ASP A 91 -15.84 -1.11 0.50
CA ASP A 91 -15.75 0.34 0.36
C ASP A 91 -15.53 0.97 1.74
N ASP A 92 -14.41 1.67 1.92
CA ASP A 92 -14.12 2.37 3.18
C ASP A 92 -14.73 3.79 3.21
N GLU A 93 -15.30 4.24 2.10
CA GLU A 93 -15.96 5.54 1.94
C GLU A 93 -15.08 6.74 2.39
N SER A 94 -13.79 6.51 2.61
CA SER A 94 -12.85 7.45 3.26
C SER A 94 -13.29 7.88 4.67
N ASP A 95 -14.06 7.03 5.36
CA ASP A 95 -14.62 7.29 6.69
C ASP A 95 -13.86 6.53 7.79
N PRO A 96 -13.04 7.23 8.61
CA PRO A 96 -12.31 6.58 9.71
C PRO A 96 -13.20 5.93 10.78
N ALA A 97 -14.45 6.39 10.94
CA ALA A 97 -15.36 5.82 11.93
C ALA A 97 -15.86 4.42 11.55
N LYS A 98 -15.99 4.14 10.24
CA LYS A 98 -16.38 2.82 9.71
C LYS A 98 -15.21 1.84 9.61
N ALA A 99 -13.98 2.34 9.62
CA ALA A 99 -12.80 1.54 9.34
C ALA A 99 -12.58 0.35 10.32
N PRO A 100 -12.79 0.48 11.64
CA PRO A 100 -12.65 -0.66 12.56
C PRO A 100 -13.60 -1.80 12.26
N ASP A 101 -14.88 -1.51 11.99
CA ASP A 101 -15.89 -2.52 11.70
C ASP A 101 -15.62 -3.21 10.36
N ASN A 102 -15.27 -2.45 9.34
CA ASN A 102 -14.91 -2.95 8.03
C ASN A 102 -13.68 -3.88 8.09
N ALA A 103 -12.62 -3.48 8.81
CA ALA A 103 -11.44 -4.32 8.99
C ALA A 103 -11.73 -5.58 9.81
N ASN A 104 -12.52 -5.47 10.89
CA ASN A 104 -12.94 -6.63 11.68
C ASN A 104 -13.80 -7.60 10.87
N LYS A 105 -14.69 -7.11 10.01
CA LYS A 105 -15.48 -7.94 9.09
C LYS A 105 -14.57 -8.78 8.18
N LEU A 106 -13.58 -8.15 7.54
CA LEU A 106 -12.63 -8.85 6.67
C LEU A 106 -11.79 -9.89 7.46
N ILE A 107 -11.28 -9.51 8.65
CA ILE A 107 -10.41 -10.39 9.43
C ILE A 107 -11.19 -11.52 10.10
N LYS A 108 -12.28 -11.21 10.81
CA LYS A 108 -12.95 -12.17 11.69
C LYS A 108 -14.07 -12.96 11.01
N ARG A 109 -14.81 -12.34 10.08
CA ARG A 109 -15.90 -13.02 9.36
C ARG A 109 -15.39 -13.71 8.10
N ASP A 110 -14.63 -12.98 7.28
CA ASP A 110 -14.18 -13.46 5.98
C ASP A 110 -12.86 -14.23 6.06
N ASN A 111 -12.15 -14.12 7.21
CA ASN A 111 -10.88 -14.79 7.51
C ASN A 111 -9.82 -14.52 6.43
N VAL A 112 -9.62 -13.25 6.08
CA VAL A 112 -8.61 -12.88 5.07
C VAL A 112 -7.19 -13.15 5.59
N ASP A 113 -6.32 -13.65 4.71
CA ASP A 113 -4.90 -13.86 4.99
C ASP A 113 -4.10 -12.55 5.06
N VAL A 114 -4.53 -11.56 4.25
CA VAL A 114 -3.91 -10.24 4.15
C VAL A 114 -4.94 -9.16 3.90
N LEU A 115 -4.75 -8.01 4.54
CA LEU A 115 -5.45 -6.77 4.23
C LEU A 115 -4.61 -5.91 3.29
N VAL A 116 -5.24 -5.29 2.30
CA VAL A 116 -4.64 -4.30 1.41
C VAL A 116 -5.54 -3.05 1.40
N GLY A 117 -4.98 -1.91 1.69
CA GLY A 117 -5.69 -0.63 1.74
C GLY A 117 -4.89 0.39 2.55
N THR A 118 -5.18 1.61 2.55
CA THR A 118 -6.27 2.38 1.94
C THR A 118 -5.71 3.68 1.36
N VAL A 119 -6.55 4.69 1.09
CA VAL A 119 -6.14 6.03 0.62
C VAL A 119 -6.14 7.04 1.77
N HIS A 120 -7.21 7.12 2.55
CA HIS A 120 -7.37 8.09 3.63
C HIS A 120 -6.56 7.72 4.86
N SER A 121 -5.67 8.62 5.33
CA SER A 121 -4.76 8.35 6.46
C SER A 121 -5.47 8.01 7.78
N GLY A 122 -6.60 8.63 8.08
CA GLY A 122 -7.40 8.29 9.26
C GLY A 122 -8.00 6.89 9.21
N VAL A 123 -8.44 6.44 8.02
CA VAL A 123 -8.88 5.06 7.78
C VAL A 123 -7.71 4.10 7.97
N ALA A 124 -6.53 4.44 7.42
CA ALA A 124 -5.34 3.60 7.56
C ALA A 124 -4.88 3.42 9.01
N LEU A 125 -4.93 4.48 9.81
CA LEU A 125 -4.61 4.41 11.26
C LEU A 125 -5.54 3.45 12.00
N ALA A 126 -6.85 3.54 11.74
CA ALA A 126 -7.83 2.64 12.33
C ALA A 126 -7.67 1.19 11.84
N MET A 127 -7.46 1.01 10.53
CA MET A 127 -7.21 -0.30 9.90
C MET A 127 -5.92 -0.94 10.45
N ALA A 128 -4.84 -0.16 10.59
CA ALA A 128 -3.57 -0.60 11.15
C ALA A 128 -3.71 -1.07 12.60
N LYS A 129 -4.52 -0.36 13.41
CA LYS A 129 -4.81 -0.79 14.78
C LYS A 129 -5.47 -2.18 14.80
N VAL A 130 -6.52 -2.39 14.00
CA VAL A 130 -7.22 -3.68 13.94
C VAL A 130 -6.32 -4.78 13.41
N ALA A 131 -5.53 -4.51 12.36
CA ALA A 131 -4.56 -5.47 11.79
C ALA A 131 -3.50 -5.88 12.82
N ARG A 132 -2.97 -4.93 13.59
CA ARG A 132 -1.99 -5.16 14.65
C ARG A 132 -2.58 -6.03 15.77
N ASP A 133 -3.76 -5.66 16.27
CA ASP A 133 -4.42 -6.36 17.38
C ASP A 133 -4.78 -7.82 17.03
N ASN A 134 -4.96 -8.15 15.73
CA ASN A 134 -5.27 -9.49 15.24
C ASN A 134 -4.08 -10.18 14.57
N ASN A 135 -2.88 -9.57 14.58
CA ASN A 135 -1.68 -10.07 13.89
C ASN A 135 -1.93 -10.42 12.41
N THR A 136 -2.80 -9.66 11.74
CA THR A 136 -3.10 -9.83 10.31
C THR A 136 -2.12 -9.00 9.48
N LEU A 137 -1.56 -9.57 8.41
CA LEU A 137 -0.70 -8.83 7.49
C LEU A 137 -1.49 -7.68 6.85
N LEU A 138 -0.92 -6.47 6.91
CA LEU A 138 -1.47 -5.28 6.26
C LEU A 138 -0.42 -4.70 5.31
N ILE A 139 -0.81 -4.46 4.06
CA ILE A 139 -0.01 -3.73 3.07
C ILE A 139 -0.76 -2.47 2.68
N ILE A 140 -0.13 -1.32 2.88
CA ILE A 140 -0.73 0.00 2.64
C ILE A 140 -0.18 0.58 1.33
N PRO A 141 -0.98 0.59 0.25
CA PRO A 141 -0.53 1.01 -1.08
C PRO A 141 -0.50 2.53 -1.27
N ASN A 142 -1.17 3.31 -0.41
CA ASN A 142 -1.21 4.77 -0.56
C ASN A 142 -1.15 5.55 0.75
N ALA A 143 -2.04 5.32 1.71
CA ALA A 143 -2.14 6.18 2.90
C ALA A 143 -0.81 6.37 3.62
N GLY A 144 -0.42 7.64 3.79
CA GLY A 144 0.93 8.02 4.22
C GLY A 144 1.04 8.44 5.69
N ALA A 145 0.06 8.15 6.57
CA ALA A 145 0.13 8.58 7.97
C ALA A 145 1.48 8.26 8.61
N ASP A 146 2.18 9.28 9.08
CA ASP A 146 3.55 9.21 9.59
C ASP A 146 3.66 8.26 10.79
N ASP A 147 2.65 8.23 11.65
CA ASP A 147 2.62 7.37 12.84
C ASP A 147 2.64 5.88 12.51
N ILE A 148 2.14 5.45 11.36
CA ILE A 148 2.07 4.01 10.99
C ILE A 148 3.46 3.38 10.87
N THR A 149 4.43 4.13 10.39
CA THR A 149 5.85 3.72 10.32
C THR A 149 6.72 4.44 11.34
N GLY A 150 6.09 5.22 12.22
CA GLY A 150 6.63 5.88 13.39
C GLY A 150 6.27 5.13 14.69
N PRO A 151 5.67 5.80 15.68
CA PRO A 151 5.41 5.20 16.99
C PRO A 151 4.42 4.03 16.97
N LEU A 152 3.63 3.89 15.92
CA LEU A 152 2.65 2.80 15.75
C LEU A 152 3.12 1.70 14.78
N CYS A 153 4.42 1.65 14.44
CA CYS A 153 4.96 0.60 13.60
C CYS A 153 4.76 -0.80 14.20
N ALA A 154 4.59 -1.80 13.35
CA ALA A 154 4.42 -3.18 13.75
C ALA A 154 4.95 -4.12 12.67
N ALA A 155 5.46 -5.28 13.08
CA ALA A 155 6.09 -6.25 12.18
C ALA A 155 5.16 -6.76 11.06
N ASN A 156 3.85 -6.73 11.26
CA ASN A 156 2.84 -7.17 10.29
C ASN A 156 2.26 -6.04 9.43
N ILE A 157 2.83 -4.82 9.48
CA ILE A 157 2.33 -3.66 8.73
C ILE A 157 3.43 -3.15 7.80
N PHE A 158 3.14 -3.11 6.51
CA PHE A 158 4.03 -2.64 5.46
C PHE A 158 3.38 -1.52 4.67
N ARG A 159 4.19 -0.57 4.19
CA ARG A 159 3.74 0.48 3.29
C ARG A 159 4.59 0.45 2.01
N THR A 160 3.93 0.53 0.86
CA THR A 160 4.60 0.59 -0.45
C THR A 160 4.52 1.97 -1.09
N SER A 161 3.97 2.95 -0.40
CA SER A 161 3.76 4.31 -0.90
C SER A 161 4.82 5.31 -0.40
N PHE A 162 4.57 6.00 0.71
CA PHE A 162 5.35 7.14 1.22
C PHE A 162 4.89 7.46 2.65
N SER A 163 5.60 8.33 3.38
CA SER A 163 5.02 9.07 4.53
C SER A 163 4.60 10.47 4.11
N ASN A 164 3.51 10.98 4.71
CA ASN A 164 2.90 12.24 4.28
C ASN A 164 3.87 13.42 4.37
N SER A 165 4.72 13.47 5.40
CA SER A 165 5.72 14.52 5.57
C SER A 165 6.80 14.52 4.48
N GLN A 166 7.19 13.34 3.91
CA GLN A 166 8.28 13.26 2.93
C GLN A 166 8.08 14.19 1.73
N LEU A 167 6.85 14.25 1.20
CA LEU A 167 6.56 15.05 0.01
C LEU A 167 6.57 16.54 0.32
N GLY A 168 6.08 16.92 1.49
CA GLY A 168 6.15 18.30 1.99
C GLY A 168 7.59 18.74 2.21
N ILE A 169 8.41 17.91 2.85
CA ILE A 169 9.85 18.15 3.07
C ILE A 169 10.55 18.43 1.73
N ALA A 170 10.27 17.62 0.71
CA ALA A 170 10.88 17.79 -0.59
C ALA A 170 10.50 19.14 -1.25
N MET A 171 9.21 19.52 -1.22
CA MET A 171 8.76 20.78 -1.80
C MET A 171 9.26 21.99 -1.00
N GLY A 172 9.32 21.90 0.34
CA GLY A 172 9.86 22.97 1.17
C GLY A 172 11.32 23.28 0.85
N LYS A 173 12.16 22.25 0.64
CA LYS A 173 13.54 22.42 0.17
C LYS A 173 13.60 23.11 -1.19
N VAL A 174 12.80 22.66 -2.17
CA VAL A 174 12.75 23.26 -3.51
C VAL A 174 12.37 24.75 -3.43
N MET A 175 11.36 25.11 -2.63
CA MET A 175 10.94 26.50 -2.49
C MET A 175 11.99 27.36 -1.77
N ALA A 176 12.69 26.83 -0.80
CA ALA A 176 13.82 27.50 -0.14
C ALA A 176 15.00 27.73 -1.10
N GLU A 177 15.36 26.72 -1.91
CA GLU A 177 16.40 26.84 -2.95
C GLU A 177 16.03 27.88 -4.01
N GLN A 178 14.73 27.99 -4.35
CA GLN A 178 14.21 29.06 -5.22
C GLN A 178 14.10 30.42 -4.52
N LYS A 179 14.60 30.55 -3.28
CA LYS A 179 14.65 31.79 -2.48
C LYS A 179 13.28 32.42 -2.23
N LYS A 180 12.22 31.62 -2.19
CA LYS A 180 10.90 32.06 -1.71
C LYS A 180 11.02 32.44 -0.25
N LYS A 181 10.37 33.56 0.19
CA LYS A 181 10.46 34.10 1.54
C LYS A 181 9.21 33.82 2.37
N THR A 182 8.06 33.88 1.73
CA THR A 182 6.78 33.72 2.41
C THR A 182 5.92 32.64 1.75
N ALA A 183 5.27 31.82 2.55
CA ALA A 183 4.34 30.82 2.07
C ALA A 183 3.04 30.84 2.88
N ILE A 184 1.94 30.51 2.22
CA ILE A 184 0.71 30.08 2.87
C ILE A 184 0.54 28.60 2.59
N THR A 185 0.11 27.84 3.60
CA THR A 185 -0.29 26.44 3.40
C THR A 185 -1.80 26.30 3.50
N ILE A 186 -2.39 25.42 2.69
CA ILE A 186 -3.82 25.13 2.69
C ILE A 186 -4.09 23.64 2.52
N THR A 187 -4.97 23.07 3.35
CA THR A 187 -5.26 21.65 3.33
C THR A 187 -6.58 21.30 4.02
N TRP A 188 -7.04 20.07 3.83
CA TRP A 188 -8.01 19.47 4.74
C TRP A 188 -7.41 19.15 6.09
N LYS A 189 -8.19 19.41 7.15
CA LYS A 189 -7.78 19.15 8.54
C LYS A 189 -7.93 17.68 8.89
N TYR A 190 -6.93 16.90 8.56
CA TYR A 190 -6.77 15.48 8.94
C TYR A 190 -5.30 15.07 8.78
N ALA A 191 -4.90 13.89 9.29
CA ALA A 191 -3.49 13.50 9.39
C ALA A 191 -2.67 13.75 8.11
N ALA A 192 -3.15 13.34 6.92
CA ALA A 192 -2.37 13.54 5.70
C ALA A 192 -2.13 15.01 5.37
N GLY A 193 -3.13 15.86 5.57
CA GLY A 193 -2.99 17.30 5.34
C GLY A 193 -2.02 17.95 6.32
N GLU A 194 -2.24 17.70 7.61
CA GLU A 194 -1.43 18.30 8.70
C GLU A 194 0.03 17.85 8.64
N GLU A 195 0.30 16.56 8.41
CA GLU A 195 1.66 16.02 8.26
C GLU A 195 2.36 16.54 6.99
N SER A 196 1.63 16.66 5.88
CA SER A 196 2.17 17.19 4.63
C SER A 196 2.58 18.65 4.74
N ILE A 197 1.71 19.51 5.30
CA ILE A 197 2.06 20.94 5.52
C ILE A 197 3.12 21.09 6.61
N GLY A 198 3.12 20.23 7.63
CA GLY A 198 4.16 20.18 8.66
C GLY A 198 5.56 19.93 8.06
N GLY A 199 5.68 18.92 7.20
CA GLY A 199 6.93 18.62 6.49
C GLY A 199 7.39 19.75 5.55
N PHE A 200 6.43 20.40 4.86
CA PHE A 200 6.74 21.58 4.05
C PHE A 200 7.27 22.72 4.92
N LYS A 201 6.56 23.08 5.98
CA LYS A 201 6.92 24.14 6.89
C LYS A 201 8.30 23.93 7.50
N GLU A 202 8.55 22.74 8.05
CA GLU A 202 9.84 22.37 8.65
C GLU A 202 11.01 22.65 7.71
N SER A 203 10.95 22.12 6.48
CA SER A 203 12.06 22.24 5.53
C SER A 203 12.15 23.61 4.88
N PHE A 204 11.02 24.29 4.65
CA PHE A 204 10.98 25.63 4.09
C PHE A 204 11.54 26.66 5.06
N GLU A 205 11.16 26.58 6.35
CA GLU A 205 11.64 27.49 7.40
C GLU A 205 13.11 27.22 7.75
N ALA A 206 13.54 25.97 7.77
CA ALA A 206 14.96 25.61 7.89
C ALA A 206 15.82 26.21 6.77
N GLY A 207 15.26 26.39 5.56
CA GLY A 207 15.90 27.06 4.44
C GLY A 207 15.75 28.58 4.41
N GLY A 208 15.21 29.20 5.48
CA GLY A 208 15.10 30.66 5.64
C GLY A 208 13.83 31.28 5.06
N GLY A 209 12.82 30.47 4.71
CA GLY A 209 11.46 30.91 4.41
C GLY A 209 10.63 31.09 5.67
N LYS A 210 9.39 31.53 5.52
CA LYS A 210 8.42 31.65 6.62
C LYS A 210 7.00 31.27 6.13
N VAL A 211 6.36 30.33 6.79
CA VAL A 211 4.92 30.08 6.63
C VAL A 211 4.17 31.14 7.42
N VAL A 212 3.54 32.08 6.71
CA VAL A 212 2.86 33.24 7.33
C VAL A 212 1.42 32.94 7.74
N LYS A 213 0.83 31.89 7.13
CA LYS A 213 -0.53 31.45 7.44
C LYS A 213 -0.72 29.98 7.11
N GLU A 214 -1.45 29.28 7.95
CA GLU A 214 -1.92 27.91 7.70
C GLU A 214 -3.45 27.94 7.61
N LEU A 215 -4.02 27.43 6.53
CA LEU A 215 -5.45 27.43 6.24
C LEU A 215 -5.97 25.99 6.22
N PHE A 216 -7.09 25.78 6.91
CA PHE A 216 -7.69 24.46 7.05
C PHE A 216 -9.17 24.50 6.72
N LEU A 217 -9.68 23.41 6.15
CA LEU A 217 -11.10 23.14 6.08
C LEU A 217 -11.37 21.66 6.41
N PRO A 218 -12.54 21.32 6.95
CA PRO A 218 -12.87 19.93 7.26
C PRO A 218 -12.88 19.05 5.98
N PHE A 219 -12.39 17.82 6.11
CA PHE A 219 -12.53 16.83 5.03
C PHE A 219 -14.00 16.34 4.94
N PRO A 220 -14.61 16.18 3.76
CA PRO A 220 -14.10 16.49 2.41
C PRO A 220 -14.66 17.82 1.84
N GLN A 221 -14.83 18.86 2.66
CA GLN A 221 -15.38 20.15 2.23
C GLN A 221 -14.56 20.80 1.11
N VAL A 222 -15.24 21.52 0.20
CA VAL A 222 -14.64 22.09 -1.01
C VAL A 222 -15.08 23.55 -1.26
N GLU A 223 -15.47 24.25 -0.19
CA GLU A 223 -15.81 25.68 -0.23
C GLU A 223 -14.53 26.52 -0.05
N PHE A 224 -13.81 26.72 -1.17
CA PHE A 224 -12.49 27.35 -1.15
C PHE A 224 -12.53 28.88 -1.22
N GLN A 225 -13.61 29.49 -1.73
CA GLN A 225 -13.66 30.90 -2.07
C GLN A 225 -13.24 31.85 -0.94
N PRO A 226 -13.68 31.67 0.33
CA PRO A 226 -13.26 32.55 1.41
C PRO A 226 -11.73 32.49 1.66
N LEU A 227 -11.16 31.28 1.56
CA LEU A 227 -9.72 31.05 1.76
C LEU A 227 -8.89 31.62 0.61
N LEU A 228 -9.38 31.50 -0.63
CA LEU A 228 -8.74 32.12 -1.79
C LEU A 228 -8.72 33.63 -1.72
N THR A 229 -9.78 34.25 -1.17
CA THR A 229 -9.84 35.69 -0.91
C THR A 229 -8.79 36.10 0.11
N GLU A 230 -8.61 35.32 1.19
CA GLU A 230 -7.57 35.55 2.20
C GLU A 230 -6.16 35.44 1.60
N ILE A 231 -5.90 34.40 0.77
CA ILE A 231 -4.63 34.23 0.06
C ILE A 231 -4.34 35.45 -0.84
N ALA A 232 -5.34 35.91 -1.60
CA ALA A 232 -5.22 37.07 -2.48
C ALA A 232 -4.83 38.35 -1.70
N GLY A 233 -5.38 38.54 -0.49
CA GLY A 233 -5.07 39.68 0.38
C GLY A 233 -3.68 39.63 0.97
N LEU A 234 -3.20 38.45 1.36
CA LEU A 234 -1.90 38.25 2.00
C LEU A 234 -0.71 38.23 1.04
N LYS A 235 -0.92 37.92 -0.25
CA LYS A 235 0.07 37.95 -1.32
C LYS A 235 1.39 37.23 -0.97
N PRO A 236 1.38 35.94 -0.60
CA PRO A 236 2.62 35.19 -0.34
C PRO A 236 3.44 34.98 -1.62
N ASP A 237 4.72 34.65 -1.49
CA ASP A 237 5.54 34.24 -2.64
C ASP A 237 5.13 32.89 -3.23
N VAL A 238 4.47 32.03 -2.44
CA VAL A 238 4.00 30.71 -2.87
C VAL A 238 2.84 30.21 -1.99
N VAL A 239 1.96 29.43 -2.56
CA VAL A 239 0.94 28.64 -1.83
C VAL A 239 1.28 27.16 -1.95
N TYR A 240 1.44 26.48 -0.81
CA TYR A 240 1.54 25.03 -0.74
C TYR A 240 0.19 24.43 -0.38
N ALA A 241 -0.36 23.60 -1.26
CA ALA A 241 -1.68 23.01 -1.07
C ALA A 241 -1.61 21.47 -1.06
N PHE A 242 -2.27 20.85 -0.07
CA PHE A 242 -2.51 19.41 -0.06
C PHE A 242 -3.99 19.11 -0.25
N PHE A 243 -4.33 18.67 -1.44
CA PHE A 243 -5.63 18.09 -1.81
C PHE A 243 -5.41 16.93 -2.76
N ALA A 244 -6.41 16.04 -2.88
CA ALA A 244 -6.36 14.90 -3.78
C ALA A 244 -7.77 14.59 -4.33
N GLY A 245 -7.85 13.78 -5.39
CA GLY A 245 -9.10 13.35 -6.00
C GLY A 245 -9.99 14.52 -6.43
N GLY A 246 -11.30 14.39 -6.25
CA GLY A 246 -12.28 15.41 -6.65
C GLY A 246 -12.05 16.78 -6.02
N GLY A 247 -11.56 16.82 -4.78
CA GLY A 247 -11.25 18.07 -4.11
C GLY A 247 -10.05 18.80 -4.71
N ALA A 248 -9.02 18.08 -5.17
CA ALA A 248 -7.92 18.68 -5.92
C ALA A 248 -8.38 19.29 -7.25
N VAL A 249 -9.28 18.61 -7.97
CA VAL A 249 -9.88 19.15 -9.21
C VAL A 249 -10.54 20.49 -8.94
N LYS A 250 -11.39 20.54 -7.93
CA LYS A 250 -12.11 21.79 -7.60
C LYS A 250 -11.16 22.88 -7.13
N PHE A 251 -10.22 22.56 -6.24
CA PHE A 251 -9.28 23.55 -5.70
C PHE A 251 -8.45 24.21 -6.80
N VAL A 252 -7.84 23.41 -7.69
CA VAL A 252 -7.00 23.92 -8.79
C VAL A 252 -7.81 24.80 -9.75
N LYS A 253 -9.05 24.39 -10.08
CA LYS A 253 -9.95 25.20 -10.92
C LYS A 253 -10.37 26.51 -10.26
N ASP A 254 -10.73 26.46 -8.97
CA ASP A 254 -11.14 27.66 -8.23
C ASP A 254 -9.95 28.64 -8.06
N TYR A 255 -8.73 28.10 -7.82
CA TYR A 255 -7.50 28.91 -7.74
C TYR A 255 -7.20 29.64 -9.04
N ALA A 256 -7.35 28.95 -10.18
CA ALA A 256 -7.18 29.53 -11.49
C ALA A 256 -8.30 30.52 -11.84
N ALA A 257 -9.55 30.21 -11.52
CA ALA A 257 -10.72 31.08 -11.73
C ALA A 257 -10.62 32.38 -10.92
N ALA A 258 -10.03 32.33 -9.73
CA ALA A 258 -9.71 33.50 -8.92
C ALA A 258 -8.53 34.32 -9.49
N GLY A 259 -7.89 33.87 -10.58
CA GLY A 259 -6.73 34.55 -11.21
C GLY A 259 -5.43 34.43 -10.41
N LEU A 260 -5.43 33.68 -9.30
CA LEU A 260 -4.28 33.54 -8.41
C LEU A 260 -3.09 32.85 -9.07
N ASN A 261 -3.33 31.89 -9.95
CA ASN A 261 -2.30 31.18 -10.70
C ASN A 261 -1.41 32.09 -11.56
N LYS A 262 -1.86 33.31 -11.88
CA LYS A 262 -1.10 34.31 -12.65
C LYS A 262 -0.14 35.14 -11.78
N THR A 263 -0.38 35.19 -10.48
CA THR A 263 0.32 36.10 -9.55
C THR A 263 1.04 35.38 -8.44
N ILE A 264 0.51 34.26 -7.95
CA ILE A 264 1.03 33.51 -6.83
C ILE A 264 1.21 32.03 -7.28
N PRO A 265 2.44 31.52 -7.35
CA PRO A 265 2.67 30.11 -7.69
C PRO A 265 1.94 29.18 -6.73
N LEU A 266 1.23 28.18 -7.28
CA LEU A 266 0.65 27.08 -6.54
C LEU A 266 1.57 25.86 -6.65
N VAL A 267 1.92 25.28 -5.52
CA VAL A 267 2.73 24.07 -5.44
C VAL A 267 2.11 23.07 -4.44
N GLY A 268 2.51 21.82 -4.50
CA GLY A 268 2.03 20.80 -3.58
C GLY A 268 2.66 19.43 -3.79
N PRO A 269 2.22 18.41 -3.05
CA PRO A 269 2.56 17.04 -3.39
C PRO A 269 1.88 16.64 -4.70
N GLY A 270 2.37 15.60 -5.35
CA GLY A 270 1.87 15.14 -6.63
C GLY A 270 0.39 14.82 -6.67
N PHE A 271 -0.22 14.51 -5.53
CA PHE A 271 -1.67 14.25 -5.42
C PHE A 271 -2.55 15.41 -5.87
N LEU A 272 -1.99 16.63 -5.90
CA LEU A 272 -2.68 17.78 -6.43
C LEU A 272 -3.04 17.62 -7.92
N THR A 273 -2.31 16.78 -8.65
CA THR A 273 -2.49 16.58 -10.10
C THR A 273 -2.63 15.11 -10.52
N ASP A 274 -2.12 14.14 -9.75
CA ASP A 274 -2.20 12.72 -10.09
C ASP A 274 -3.65 12.20 -10.04
N GLY A 275 -4.03 11.44 -11.06
CA GLY A 275 -5.37 10.89 -11.23
C GLY A 275 -6.44 11.96 -11.50
N THR A 276 -6.06 13.24 -11.64
CA THR A 276 -7.00 14.36 -11.74
C THR A 276 -6.67 15.37 -12.84
N LEU A 277 -5.49 15.26 -13.46
CA LEU A 277 -4.95 16.25 -14.38
C LEU A 277 -5.85 16.49 -15.59
N GLU A 278 -6.43 15.44 -16.17
CA GLU A 278 -7.36 15.56 -17.30
C GLU A 278 -8.60 16.41 -16.93
N ALA A 279 -9.16 16.18 -15.74
CA ALA A 279 -10.31 16.94 -15.25
C ALA A 279 -9.97 18.38 -14.88
N GLN A 280 -8.72 18.69 -14.54
CA GLN A 280 -8.24 20.04 -14.23
C GLN A 280 -7.97 20.86 -15.50
N GLY A 281 -7.50 20.22 -16.57
CA GLY A 281 -7.20 20.86 -17.84
C GLY A 281 -6.21 22.02 -17.71
N ASP A 282 -6.50 23.13 -18.39
CA ASP A 282 -5.60 24.30 -18.43
C ASP A 282 -5.38 24.98 -17.07
N ALA A 283 -6.28 24.76 -16.11
CA ALA A 283 -6.13 25.30 -14.75
C ALA A 283 -4.88 24.77 -14.02
N ALA A 284 -4.40 23.60 -14.40
CA ALA A 284 -3.23 22.98 -13.81
C ALA A 284 -1.90 23.34 -14.49
N GLN A 285 -1.91 24.02 -15.64
CA GLN A 285 -0.69 24.29 -16.41
C GLN A 285 0.37 25.04 -15.60
N GLY A 286 1.59 24.51 -15.62
CA GLY A 286 2.73 25.10 -14.93
C GLY A 286 2.82 24.78 -13.43
N LEU A 287 1.84 24.09 -12.84
CA LEU A 287 1.92 23.65 -11.44
C LEU A 287 3.18 22.83 -11.20
N LEU A 288 3.88 23.13 -10.08
CA LEU A 288 5.00 22.33 -9.61
C LEU A 288 4.54 21.41 -8.49
N THR A 289 4.92 20.14 -8.59
CA THR A 289 4.62 19.14 -7.56
C THR A 289 5.84 18.30 -7.23
N THR A 290 5.87 17.73 -6.02
CA THR A 290 6.87 16.74 -5.61
C THR A 290 6.20 15.39 -5.40
N LEU A 291 6.78 14.34 -5.97
CA LEU A 291 6.26 12.97 -5.81
C LEU A 291 7.37 11.94 -6.06
N HIS A 292 7.20 10.76 -5.49
CA HIS A 292 8.08 9.61 -5.67
C HIS A 292 7.87 8.87 -7.01
N TYR A 293 7.02 9.40 -7.89
CA TYR A 293 6.73 8.87 -9.22
C TYR A 293 6.44 10.01 -10.21
N GLY A 294 6.70 9.76 -11.47
CA GLY A 294 6.30 10.63 -12.58
C GLY A 294 5.98 9.79 -13.81
N ASP A 295 4.96 10.22 -14.54
CA ASP A 295 4.44 9.51 -15.72
C ASP A 295 5.51 9.24 -16.77
N GLY A 296 6.38 10.23 -16.96
CA GLY A 296 7.49 10.20 -17.93
C GLY A 296 8.77 9.54 -17.43
N LEU A 297 8.77 8.80 -16.32
CA LEU A 297 9.94 8.02 -15.89
C LEU A 297 10.31 6.99 -16.96
N ASN A 298 11.39 7.23 -17.66
CA ASN A 298 11.84 6.37 -18.76
C ASN A 298 12.72 5.23 -18.25
N ASN A 299 12.07 4.20 -17.72
CA ASN A 299 12.70 2.92 -17.42
C ASN A 299 11.86 1.76 -17.98
N PRO A 300 12.47 0.60 -18.29
CA PRO A 300 11.77 -0.53 -18.93
C PRO A 300 10.54 -1.00 -18.14
N LYS A 301 10.62 -1.00 -16.80
CA LYS A 301 9.51 -1.45 -15.94
C LYS A 301 8.32 -0.51 -16.02
N ASN A 302 8.55 0.80 -15.96
CA ASN A 302 7.46 1.79 -16.10
C ASN A 302 6.81 1.70 -17.48
N ASN A 303 7.61 1.61 -18.53
CA ASN A 303 7.09 1.52 -19.90
C ASN A 303 6.20 0.27 -20.08
N ALA A 304 6.64 -0.90 -19.57
CA ALA A 304 5.87 -2.14 -19.61
C ALA A 304 4.58 -2.04 -18.78
N PHE A 305 4.68 -1.54 -17.55
CA PHE A 305 3.53 -1.36 -16.65
C PHE A 305 2.47 -0.45 -17.27
N ARG A 306 2.86 0.72 -17.78
CA ARG A 306 1.93 1.66 -18.41
C ARG A 306 1.22 1.03 -19.61
N ALA A 307 1.96 0.33 -20.49
CA ALA A 307 1.39 -0.37 -21.63
C ALA A 307 0.39 -1.46 -21.21
N ALA A 308 0.74 -2.27 -20.21
CA ALA A 308 -0.12 -3.33 -19.69
C ALA A 308 -1.40 -2.76 -19.03
N TYR A 309 -1.25 -1.73 -18.20
CA TYR A 309 -2.38 -1.08 -17.53
C TYR A 309 -3.34 -0.43 -18.53
N MET A 310 -2.82 0.33 -19.50
CA MET A 310 -3.61 0.92 -20.58
C MET A 310 -4.34 -0.14 -21.40
N LYS A 311 -3.69 -1.26 -21.70
CA LYS A 311 -4.31 -2.37 -22.42
C LYS A 311 -5.48 -2.96 -21.64
N ALA A 312 -5.32 -3.17 -20.33
CA ALA A 312 -6.30 -3.81 -19.46
C ALA A 312 -7.48 -2.88 -19.12
N TYR A 313 -7.21 -1.62 -18.77
CA TYR A 313 -8.20 -0.74 -18.15
C TYR A 313 -8.59 0.48 -19.00
N LYS A 314 -7.94 0.68 -20.18
CA LYS A 314 -8.22 1.77 -21.13
C LYS A 314 -8.07 3.18 -20.51
N SER A 315 -7.21 3.29 -19.49
CA SER A 315 -6.88 4.54 -18.81
C SER A 315 -5.39 4.57 -18.48
N GLU A 316 -4.81 5.76 -18.41
CA GLU A 316 -3.43 5.93 -17.98
C GLU A 316 -3.28 5.58 -16.49
N PRO A 317 -2.24 4.82 -16.11
CA PRO A 317 -1.94 4.61 -14.71
C PRO A 317 -1.34 5.87 -14.08
N ASP A 318 -1.59 6.03 -12.80
CA ASP A 318 -1.11 7.12 -11.95
C ASP A 318 -0.28 6.56 -10.77
N VAL A 319 0.12 7.42 -9.84
CA VAL A 319 0.86 7.01 -8.64
C VAL A 319 0.08 6.02 -7.77
N TYR A 320 -1.24 6.10 -7.76
CA TYR A 320 -2.09 5.19 -6.98
C TYR A 320 -2.04 3.78 -7.57
N ALA A 321 -2.10 3.68 -8.90
CA ALA A 321 -1.90 2.43 -9.62
C ALA A 321 -0.51 1.84 -9.32
N VAL A 322 0.55 2.65 -9.33
CA VAL A 322 1.91 2.19 -8.97
C VAL A 322 1.96 1.64 -7.55
N GLY A 323 1.33 2.33 -6.58
CA GLY A 323 1.25 1.85 -5.19
C GLY A 323 0.56 0.48 -5.06
N GLY A 324 -0.53 0.28 -5.80
CA GLY A 324 -1.25 -1.01 -5.86
C GLY A 324 -0.42 -2.13 -6.49
N TYR A 325 0.29 -1.83 -7.58
CA TYR A 325 1.20 -2.76 -8.25
C TYR A 325 2.32 -3.21 -7.32
N ASP A 326 2.97 -2.27 -6.64
CA ASP A 326 4.05 -2.55 -5.68
C ASP A 326 3.56 -3.34 -4.47
N ALA A 327 2.33 -3.09 -4.00
CA ALA A 327 1.73 -3.86 -2.91
C ALA A 327 1.54 -5.34 -3.29
N ALA A 328 1.10 -5.62 -4.52
CA ALA A 328 0.99 -6.98 -5.01
C ALA A 328 2.36 -7.64 -5.16
N GLN A 329 3.37 -6.94 -5.71
CA GLN A 329 4.74 -7.46 -5.80
C GLN A 329 5.30 -7.82 -4.42
N LEU A 330 5.10 -6.95 -3.41
CA LEU A 330 5.57 -7.21 -2.05
C LEU A 330 4.89 -8.46 -1.46
N LEU A 331 3.58 -8.62 -1.67
CA LEU A 331 2.84 -9.83 -1.28
C LEU A 331 3.40 -11.08 -1.96
N ILE A 332 3.65 -11.02 -3.28
CA ILE A 332 4.22 -12.12 -4.05
C ILE A 332 5.57 -12.54 -3.48
N VAL A 333 6.46 -11.59 -3.18
CA VAL A 333 7.79 -11.89 -2.59
C VAL A 333 7.64 -12.60 -1.25
N GLY A 334 6.84 -12.06 -0.34
CA GLY A 334 6.61 -12.66 0.98
C GLY A 334 6.03 -14.07 0.90
N MET A 335 4.98 -14.24 0.11
CA MET A 335 4.29 -15.53 -0.02
C MET A 335 5.13 -16.60 -0.73
N ASN A 336 5.93 -16.23 -1.73
CA ASN A 336 6.84 -17.16 -2.40
C ASN A 336 7.91 -17.67 -1.44
N ALA A 337 8.45 -16.83 -0.55
CA ALA A 337 9.45 -17.22 0.44
C ALA A 337 8.93 -18.31 1.38
N VAL A 338 7.66 -18.25 1.74
CA VAL A 338 7.01 -19.24 2.62
C VAL A 338 6.26 -20.34 1.85
N LYS A 339 6.38 -20.39 0.52
CA LYS A 339 5.69 -21.36 -0.35
C LYS A 339 4.17 -21.39 -0.13
N GLY A 340 3.59 -20.20 0.09
CA GLY A 340 2.15 -20.05 0.31
C GLY A 340 1.65 -20.29 1.74
N ASP A 341 2.50 -20.69 2.65
CA ASP A 341 2.14 -21.00 4.04
C ASP A 341 2.11 -19.73 4.92
N THR A 342 0.93 -19.14 5.07
CA THR A 342 0.71 -17.92 5.86
C THR A 342 0.96 -18.11 7.36
N SER A 343 1.09 -19.35 7.87
CA SER A 343 1.41 -19.60 9.27
C SER A 343 2.88 -19.26 9.61
N LYS A 344 3.76 -19.28 8.59
CA LYS A 344 5.19 -18.93 8.72
C LYS A 344 5.40 -17.41 8.73
N ARG A 345 4.71 -16.73 9.64
CA ARG A 345 4.63 -15.27 9.70
C ARG A 345 6.01 -14.59 9.78
N ALA A 346 6.91 -15.10 10.63
CA ALA A 346 8.23 -14.49 10.81
C ALA A 346 9.09 -14.56 9.53
N GLU A 347 9.06 -15.70 8.82
CA GLU A 347 9.78 -15.88 7.55
C GLU A 347 9.19 -14.98 6.46
N LEU A 348 7.84 -14.88 6.40
CA LEU A 348 7.14 -14.02 5.46
C LEU A 348 7.52 -12.55 5.68
N VAL A 349 7.42 -12.07 6.93
CA VAL A 349 7.80 -10.69 7.29
C VAL A 349 9.25 -10.43 6.92
N LYS A 350 10.17 -11.33 7.27
CA LYS A 350 11.60 -11.19 6.95
C LYS A 350 11.86 -11.09 5.44
N ALA A 351 11.16 -11.88 4.64
CA ALA A 351 11.28 -11.81 3.19
C ALA A 351 10.79 -10.47 2.64
N MET A 352 9.68 -9.94 3.18
CA MET A 352 9.15 -8.64 2.79
C MET A 352 10.07 -7.48 3.23
N GLU A 353 10.65 -7.51 4.43
CA GLU A 353 11.60 -6.50 4.91
C GLU A 353 12.85 -6.37 4.02
N THR A 354 13.31 -7.48 3.46
CA THR A 354 14.51 -7.54 2.64
C THR A 354 14.22 -7.49 1.14
N ALA A 355 12.95 -7.32 0.76
CA ALA A 355 12.52 -7.27 -0.63
C ALA A 355 13.17 -6.08 -1.36
N LYS A 356 13.60 -6.34 -2.59
CA LYS A 356 13.96 -5.32 -3.56
C LYS A 356 12.98 -5.47 -4.73
N LEU A 357 12.02 -4.57 -4.80
CA LEU A 357 10.98 -4.64 -5.82
C LEU A 357 11.45 -3.94 -7.10
N ASP A 358 11.12 -4.53 -8.23
CA ASP A 358 11.25 -3.90 -9.55
C ASP A 358 9.99 -3.09 -9.83
N SER A 359 9.95 -1.89 -9.24
CA SER A 359 8.81 -0.99 -9.31
C SER A 359 8.83 -0.12 -10.58
N PRO A 360 7.66 0.30 -11.11
CA PRO A 360 7.59 1.31 -12.16
C PRO A 360 8.34 2.62 -11.85
N ARG A 361 8.52 2.94 -10.56
CA ARG A 361 9.29 4.11 -10.10
C ARG A 361 10.79 3.85 -9.93
N GLY A 362 11.27 2.67 -10.28
CA GLY A 362 12.64 2.22 -10.07
C GLY A 362 12.74 1.20 -8.94
N SER A 363 13.97 0.80 -8.58
CA SER A 363 14.20 -0.15 -7.48
C SER A 363 13.65 0.39 -6.17
N LEU A 364 12.79 -0.37 -5.51
CA LEU A 364 12.17 -0.03 -4.25
C LEU A 364 12.66 -0.94 -3.13
N ALA A 365 13.18 -0.37 -2.07
CA ALA A 365 13.54 -1.03 -0.82
C ALA A 365 12.80 -0.37 0.36
N LEU A 366 12.69 -1.09 1.47
CA LEU A 366 12.05 -0.61 2.68
C LEU A 366 13.07 -0.26 3.77
N THR A 367 12.73 0.72 4.61
CA THR A 367 13.42 0.99 5.88
C THR A 367 13.07 -0.10 6.89
N LYS A 368 13.75 -0.09 8.04
CA LYS A 368 13.41 -0.97 9.18
C LYS A 368 11.99 -0.74 9.72
N SER A 369 11.43 0.45 9.53
CA SER A 369 10.06 0.79 9.91
C SER A 369 9.03 0.44 8.84
N HIS A 370 9.43 -0.29 7.78
CA HIS A 370 8.59 -0.74 6.66
C HIS A 370 8.03 0.40 5.81
N ASN A 371 8.76 1.52 5.72
CA ASN A 371 8.46 2.63 4.80
C ASN A 371 9.43 2.61 3.61
N PRO A 372 9.01 2.98 2.40
CA PRO A 372 9.89 3.03 1.24
C PRO A 372 11.05 4.03 1.36
N ILE A 373 12.19 3.65 0.79
CA ILE A 373 13.31 4.54 0.48
C ILE A 373 13.19 4.87 -1.00
N HIS A 374 13.06 6.15 -1.35
CA HIS A 374 12.87 6.52 -2.75
C HIS A 374 13.37 7.94 -3.07
N ASP A 375 13.62 8.18 -4.34
CA ASP A 375 13.82 9.52 -4.86
C ASP A 375 12.48 10.26 -4.89
N ILE A 376 12.50 11.54 -4.56
CA ILE A 376 11.38 12.44 -4.75
C ILE A 376 11.69 13.35 -5.93
N TYR A 377 10.88 13.26 -6.97
CA TYR A 377 11.01 14.04 -8.18
C TYR A 377 10.32 15.40 -8.05
N LEU A 378 10.92 16.43 -8.63
CA LEU A 378 10.25 17.68 -8.94
C LEU A 378 9.58 17.52 -10.31
N ARG A 379 8.29 17.81 -10.36
CA ARG A 379 7.47 17.66 -11.56
C ARG A 379 6.79 18.98 -11.88
N LYS A 380 6.54 19.21 -13.16
CA LYS A 380 5.80 20.34 -13.69
C LYS A 380 4.70 19.85 -14.62
N VAL A 381 3.51 20.40 -14.51
CA VAL A 381 2.45 20.13 -15.46
C VAL A 381 2.76 20.83 -16.78
N GLU A 382 2.93 20.04 -17.85
CA GLU A 382 3.09 20.50 -19.23
C GLU A 382 2.15 19.70 -20.15
N GLY A 383 1.16 20.36 -20.73
CA GLY A 383 0.11 19.72 -21.50
C GLY A 383 -0.76 18.81 -20.61
N LYS A 384 -0.75 17.50 -20.90
CA LYS A 384 -1.50 16.48 -20.16
C LYS A 384 -0.62 15.60 -19.27
N GLU A 385 0.61 16.02 -18.99
CA GLU A 385 1.59 15.21 -18.28
C GLU A 385 2.15 15.91 -17.04
N ASN A 386 2.40 15.14 -15.99
CA ASN A 386 3.23 15.54 -14.85
C ASN A 386 4.70 15.26 -15.17
N LYS A 387 5.33 16.15 -15.92
CA LYS A 387 6.68 15.97 -16.44
C LYS A 387 7.73 16.08 -15.34
N VAL A 388 8.61 15.08 -15.24
CA VAL A 388 9.75 15.15 -14.35
C VAL A 388 10.74 16.18 -14.86
N VAL A 389 11.02 17.21 -14.05
CA VAL A 389 11.96 18.30 -14.38
C VAL A 389 13.22 18.27 -13.53
N GLY A 390 13.28 17.40 -12.55
CA GLY A 390 14.45 17.19 -11.70
C GLY A 390 14.20 16.21 -10.56
N VAL A 391 15.22 15.97 -9.76
CA VAL A 391 15.11 15.22 -8.50
C VAL A 391 15.18 16.22 -7.35
N ALA A 392 14.09 16.35 -6.60
CA ALA A 392 14.03 17.25 -5.45
C ALA A 392 14.85 16.73 -4.25
N VAL A 393 14.75 15.43 -3.97
CA VAL A 393 15.55 14.76 -2.92
C VAL A 393 15.82 13.32 -3.36
N LYS A 394 17.10 12.88 -3.24
CA LYS A 394 17.51 11.51 -3.51
C LYS A 394 17.43 10.65 -2.25
N ASN A 395 17.01 9.39 -2.41
CA ASN A 395 17.00 8.37 -1.37
C ASN A 395 16.39 8.87 -0.05
N LEU A 396 15.26 9.59 -0.15
CA LEU A 396 14.59 10.13 1.03
C LEU A 396 14.03 8.98 1.86
N THR A 397 14.51 8.87 3.09
CA THR A 397 14.00 7.97 4.10
C THR A 397 13.03 8.71 5.00
N ASP A 398 12.11 7.95 5.61
CA ASP A 398 11.27 8.49 6.68
C ASP A 398 12.15 8.78 7.91
N PRO A 399 12.03 9.96 8.54
CA PRO A 399 12.70 10.20 9.81
C PRO A 399 12.32 9.15 10.86
N PRO A 400 13.26 8.67 11.69
CA PRO A 400 12.94 7.72 12.76
C PRO A 400 12.06 8.41 13.80
N ARG A 401 10.75 8.18 13.74
CA ARG A 401 9.75 8.83 14.60
C ARG A 401 9.34 7.97 15.80
N GLY A 402 10.29 7.21 16.39
CA GLY A 402 10.03 6.39 17.57
C GLY A 402 9.53 4.97 17.25
N CYS A 403 9.66 4.48 16.02
CA CYS A 403 9.47 3.06 15.69
C CYS A 403 10.48 2.19 16.46
N LYS A 404 10.01 1.09 17.03
CA LYS A 404 10.82 0.16 17.87
C LYS A 404 11.02 -1.21 17.22
N LEU A 405 10.84 -1.35 15.89
CA LEU A 405 11.13 -2.57 15.13
C LEU A 405 12.63 -2.81 14.99
#